data_fd98b15d20d9bbf67b1e2c41688ab3c9
#
_entry.id   fd98b15d20d9bbf67b1e2c41688ab3c9
#
_cell.length_a   1.000
_cell.length_b   1.000
_cell.length_c   1.000
_cell.angle_alpha   90.00
_cell.angle_beta   90.00
_cell.angle_gamma   90.00
#
_symmetry.space_group_name_H-M   'P 1'
#
loop_
_entity.id
_entity.type
_entity.pdbx_description
1 polymer ?
#
loop_
_entity_poly.entity_id
_entity_poly.type
_entity_poly.pdbx_seq_one_letter_code
_entity_poly.pdbx_strand_id
1 'polypeptide(L)'
;MRDRSTRRLQRLLGGIAVAWAVGSVSAGAQQSPSGPLTLSDAIEAALKNYPAIKERRARAQAAEEDVNVARTAYLPRLDFLFQENRATTNNVFGLLLPQSIVPPISGPVLGSRSYDSVWGSAAGVLLSWEAVDFGQRKAAVDIARAQSTAARAQTVLTELDVASAAADAFLTVLAADESVRAARANVERLQVFADSVRTLVSNQLRPGADQSRAEAELAMAKNQLSQAIQITETARATLADAIGAAGAPVELTVGPLATVPDVNVEALNAKNHPAAQFNQASIDAVRARQQALDRAYFPTVTFQSAYSGRGTGAEVPGQPSLGSGAWLQVPNWAIGATVAFPAFDLFSINARKRVEAQNVLGESARYDQTIQTLTTQDVRARALTKAAVDIAKNTPVELQAARDAESRARARYQNGLTTVTEVAEAQRLLAQAEADDALARLGVWRALLATAQAHGDLAPFLAKVRQP
;
A
#
# COMPACT_ATOMS: atom_id res chain seq x y z
N MET A 1 55.30 -34.87 -30.97
CA MET A 1 54.23 -34.05 -31.59
C MET A 1 53.09 -33.96 -30.61
N ARG A 2 53.19 -32.99 -29.74
CA ARG A 2 52.15 -32.61 -28.74
C ARG A 2 51.32 -31.49 -29.30
N ASP A 3 50.04 -31.45 -28.84
CA ASP A 3 49.25 -30.21 -28.80
C ASP A 3 48.39 -29.87 -30.02
N ARG A 4 47.24 -30.58 -30.16
CA ARG A 4 46.08 -30.08 -30.91
C ARG A 4 44.69 -30.56 -30.36
N SER A 5 44.64 -31.38 -29.31
CA SER A 5 43.37 -31.93 -28.79
C SER A 5 42.76 -31.14 -27.61
N THR A 6 43.50 -30.28 -26.96
CA THR A 6 43.06 -29.55 -25.74
C THR A 6 42.36 -28.21 -26.02
N ARG A 7 42.39 -27.72 -27.27
CA ARG A 7 41.72 -26.40 -27.61
C ARG A 7 40.28 -26.50 -28.12
N ARG A 8 39.75 -27.70 -28.33
CA ARG A 8 38.33 -27.87 -28.74
C ARG A 8 37.34 -28.14 -27.59
N LEU A 9 37.82 -28.58 -26.41
CA LEU A 9 36.95 -28.77 -25.24
C LEU A 9 36.65 -27.47 -24.47
N GLN A 10 37.50 -26.44 -24.62
CA GLN A 10 37.26 -25.15 -23.94
C GLN A 10 36.27 -24.21 -24.64
N ARG A 11 35.74 -24.55 -25.82
CA ARG A 11 34.80 -23.74 -26.57
C ARG A 11 33.33 -24.17 -26.42
N LEU A 12 33.05 -25.27 -25.72
CA LEU A 12 31.68 -25.76 -25.49
C LEU A 12 31.17 -25.55 -24.06
N LEU A 13 31.98 -25.03 -23.15
CA LEU A 13 31.58 -24.64 -21.78
C LEU A 13 31.42 -23.11 -21.56
N GLY A 14 31.44 -22.34 -22.63
CA GLY A 14 31.39 -20.89 -22.61
C GLY A 14 30.05 -20.31 -23.06
N GLY A 15 28.93 -20.70 -22.42
CA GLY A 15 27.65 -20.22 -22.96
C GLY A 15 26.46 -20.16 -22.01
N ILE A 16 26.62 -20.16 -20.70
CA ILE A 16 25.52 -19.77 -19.78
C ILE A 16 26.11 -18.91 -18.66
N ALA A 17 26.60 -17.73 -19.01
CA ALA A 17 26.73 -16.63 -18.07
C ALA A 17 25.38 -15.90 -18.08
N VAL A 18 24.48 -16.28 -17.20
CA VAL A 18 23.33 -15.45 -16.86
C VAL A 18 23.87 -14.21 -16.17
N ALA A 19 23.99 -13.12 -16.93
CA ALA A 19 24.32 -11.80 -16.39
C ALA A 19 23.19 -11.37 -15.46
N TRP A 20 23.39 -11.51 -14.16
CA TRP A 20 22.64 -10.81 -13.16
C TRP A 20 23.00 -9.32 -13.27
N ALA A 21 22.29 -8.60 -14.11
CA ALA A 21 22.26 -7.16 -14.05
C ALA A 21 21.51 -6.78 -12.76
N VAL A 22 22.25 -6.64 -11.68
CA VAL A 22 21.81 -5.90 -10.49
C VAL A 22 21.72 -4.45 -10.97
N GLY A 23 20.55 -4.07 -11.45
CA GLY A 23 20.23 -2.68 -11.67
C GLY A 23 20.39 -1.96 -10.33
N SER A 24 21.40 -1.12 -10.22
CA SER A 24 21.50 -0.12 -9.17
C SER A 24 20.24 0.73 -9.26
N VAL A 25 19.30 0.49 -8.34
CA VAL A 25 18.17 1.39 -8.11
C VAL A 25 18.80 2.70 -7.65
N SER A 26 19.00 3.62 -8.58
CA SER A 26 19.29 5.01 -8.26
C SER A 26 18.13 5.46 -7.37
N ALA A 27 18.41 5.76 -6.10
CA ALA A 27 17.50 6.53 -5.26
C ALA A 27 17.24 7.83 -6.03
N GLY A 28 16.14 7.88 -6.77
CA GLY A 28 15.73 9.08 -7.48
C GLY A 28 15.60 10.19 -6.44
N ALA A 29 16.39 11.23 -6.59
CA ALA A 29 16.26 12.43 -5.79
C ALA A 29 14.78 12.84 -5.85
N GLN A 30 14.12 12.82 -4.69
CA GLN A 30 12.75 13.29 -4.55
C GLN A 30 12.74 14.75 -5.03
N GLN A 31 12.05 15.01 -6.13
CA GLN A 31 11.88 16.37 -6.64
C GLN A 31 11.05 17.14 -5.62
N SER A 32 11.69 18.04 -4.87
CA SER A 32 11.00 19.01 -4.05
C SER A 32 10.09 19.84 -4.96
N PRO A 33 8.83 20.08 -4.56
CA PRO A 33 7.95 20.95 -5.33
C PRO A 33 8.59 22.33 -5.46
N SER A 34 8.71 22.85 -6.68
CA SER A 34 9.35 24.11 -7.00
C SER A 34 8.36 25.28 -6.89
N GLY A 35 7.85 25.57 -5.69
CA GLY A 35 6.96 26.71 -5.44
C GLY A 35 5.94 26.43 -4.32
N PRO A 36 5.15 27.46 -3.93
CA PRO A 36 4.10 27.30 -2.95
C PRO A 36 3.03 26.31 -3.44
N LEU A 37 2.73 25.30 -2.61
CA LEU A 37 1.79 24.23 -2.90
C LEU A 37 0.35 24.68 -2.69
N THR A 38 -0.53 24.35 -3.62
CA THR A 38 -1.97 24.33 -3.39
C THR A 38 -2.40 22.98 -2.80
N LEU A 39 -3.63 22.91 -2.26
CA LEU A 39 -4.20 21.65 -1.77
C LEU A 39 -4.25 20.57 -2.86
N SER A 40 -4.60 20.96 -4.09
CA SER A 40 -4.66 20.04 -5.23
C SER A 40 -3.27 19.49 -5.56
N ASP A 41 -2.24 20.36 -5.56
CA ASP A 41 -0.86 19.96 -5.84
C ASP A 41 -0.31 19.00 -4.76
N ALA A 42 -0.67 19.25 -3.49
CA ALA A 42 -0.28 18.38 -2.37
C ALA A 42 -0.87 16.96 -2.53
N ILE A 43 -2.16 16.85 -2.90
CA ILE A 43 -2.80 15.56 -3.16
C ILE A 43 -2.17 14.87 -4.37
N GLU A 44 -1.92 15.59 -5.46
CA GLU A 44 -1.29 15.02 -6.65
C GLU A 44 0.14 14.54 -6.36
N ALA A 45 0.92 15.33 -5.61
CA ALA A 45 2.26 14.94 -5.17
C ALA A 45 2.22 13.66 -4.30
N ALA A 46 1.28 13.57 -3.36
CA ALA A 46 1.08 12.38 -2.53
C ALA A 46 0.76 11.14 -3.37
N LEU A 47 -0.20 11.24 -4.29
CA LEU A 47 -0.60 10.14 -5.17
C LEU A 47 0.53 9.66 -6.11
N LYS A 48 1.44 10.56 -6.47
CA LYS A 48 2.59 10.27 -7.33
C LYS A 48 3.78 9.70 -6.56
N ASN A 49 4.08 10.25 -5.37
CA ASN A 49 5.36 10.03 -4.70
C ASN A 49 5.27 9.06 -3.52
N TYR A 50 4.09 8.95 -2.86
CA TYR A 50 3.98 8.23 -1.60
C TYR A 50 4.31 6.74 -1.75
N PRO A 51 5.23 6.19 -0.93
CA PRO A 51 5.75 4.83 -1.12
C PRO A 51 4.70 3.73 -1.06
N ALA A 52 3.67 3.87 -0.20
CA ALA A 52 2.62 2.86 -0.08
C ALA A 52 1.81 2.68 -1.37
N ILE A 53 1.60 3.75 -2.16
CA ILE A 53 0.91 3.64 -3.46
C ILE A 53 1.77 2.87 -4.46
N LYS A 54 3.09 3.14 -4.49
CA LYS A 54 4.02 2.42 -5.36
C LYS A 54 4.06 0.93 -5.02
N GLU A 55 4.07 0.62 -3.71
CA GLU A 55 4.01 -0.75 -3.20
C GLU A 55 2.71 -1.45 -3.62
N ARG A 56 1.55 -0.82 -3.45
CA ARG A 56 0.24 -1.40 -3.83
C ARG A 56 0.12 -1.60 -5.33
N ARG A 57 0.57 -0.63 -6.14
CA ARG A 57 0.59 -0.77 -7.60
C ARG A 57 1.49 -1.91 -8.06
N ALA A 58 2.67 -2.05 -7.47
CA ALA A 58 3.56 -3.17 -7.77
C ALA A 58 2.93 -4.53 -7.39
N ARG A 59 2.23 -4.63 -6.25
CA ARG A 59 1.48 -5.84 -5.87
C ARG A 59 0.31 -6.13 -6.81
N ALA A 60 -0.41 -5.11 -7.25
CA ALA A 60 -1.49 -5.28 -8.21
C ALA A 60 -0.97 -5.79 -9.57
N GLN A 61 0.19 -5.27 -10.02
CA GLN A 61 0.86 -5.77 -11.21
C GLN A 61 1.37 -7.21 -11.03
N ALA A 62 1.96 -7.54 -9.88
CA ALA A 62 2.36 -8.91 -9.57
C ALA A 62 1.17 -9.87 -9.61
N ALA A 63 0.03 -9.50 -9.01
CA ALA A 63 -1.18 -10.30 -9.07
C ALA A 63 -1.78 -10.41 -10.49
N GLU A 64 -1.51 -9.47 -11.38
CA GLU A 64 -1.85 -9.56 -12.80
C GLU A 64 -0.95 -10.55 -13.53
N GLU A 65 0.36 -10.56 -13.24
CA GLU A 65 1.27 -11.56 -13.78
C GLU A 65 0.99 -12.97 -13.23
N ASP A 66 0.46 -13.11 -12.00
CA ASP A 66 0.00 -14.40 -11.49
C ASP A 66 -1.12 -15.01 -12.37
N VAL A 67 -1.95 -14.18 -13.01
CA VAL A 67 -2.92 -14.65 -14.01
C VAL A 67 -2.20 -15.24 -15.23
N ASN A 68 -1.11 -14.63 -15.68
CA ASN A 68 -0.29 -15.15 -16.79
C ASN A 68 0.40 -16.45 -16.37
N VAL A 69 0.93 -16.53 -15.14
CA VAL A 69 1.49 -17.77 -14.58
C VAL A 69 0.42 -18.88 -14.57
N ALA A 70 -0.80 -18.59 -14.07
CA ALA A 70 -1.88 -19.58 -14.08
C ALA A 70 -2.26 -20.06 -15.50
N ARG A 71 -2.15 -19.18 -16.50
CA ARG A 71 -2.38 -19.55 -17.91
C ARG A 71 -1.30 -20.47 -18.48
N THR A 72 -0.07 -20.44 -17.96
CA THR A 72 0.98 -21.34 -18.44
C THR A 72 0.66 -22.82 -18.20
N ALA A 73 -0.24 -23.12 -17.23
CA ALA A 73 -0.74 -24.47 -17.00
C ALA A 73 -1.46 -25.10 -18.22
N TYR A 74 -1.86 -24.31 -19.21
CA TYR A 74 -2.41 -24.82 -20.48
C TYR A 74 -1.33 -25.31 -21.46
N LEU A 75 -0.08 -24.91 -21.26
CA LEU A 75 1.03 -25.24 -22.12
C LEU A 75 1.58 -26.61 -21.74
N PRO A 76 2.10 -27.39 -22.73
CA PRO A 76 2.84 -28.60 -22.44
C PRO A 76 4.15 -28.25 -21.72
N ARG A 77 4.53 -29.10 -20.77
CA ARG A 77 5.82 -29.04 -20.08
C ARG A 77 6.83 -29.91 -20.83
N LEU A 78 8.00 -29.36 -21.09
CA LEU A 78 9.11 -30.02 -21.73
C LEU A 78 10.30 -30.02 -20.77
N ASP A 79 10.72 -31.22 -20.35
CA ASP A 79 11.87 -31.40 -19.47
C ASP A 79 13.00 -32.07 -20.24
N PHE A 80 14.23 -31.51 -20.15
CA PHE A 80 15.46 -32.09 -20.63
C PHE A 80 16.20 -32.67 -19.44
N LEU A 81 16.58 -33.92 -19.52
CA LEU A 81 17.22 -34.67 -18.46
C LEU A 81 18.53 -35.24 -18.94
N PHE A 82 19.57 -35.11 -18.16
CA PHE A 82 20.86 -35.76 -18.31
C PHE A 82 21.29 -36.33 -16.98
N GLN A 83 21.70 -37.58 -16.98
CA GLN A 83 22.17 -38.26 -15.79
C GLN A 83 23.38 -39.09 -16.15
N GLU A 84 24.44 -38.99 -15.33
CA GLU A 84 25.56 -39.88 -15.33
C GLU A 84 25.81 -40.36 -13.91
N ASN A 85 25.90 -41.64 -13.72
CA ASN A 85 26.12 -42.23 -12.41
C ASN A 85 27.17 -43.34 -12.50
N ARG A 86 27.77 -43.66 -11.35
CA ARG A 86 28.63 -44.82 -11.16
C ARG A 86 28.12 -45.56 -9.92
N ALA A 87 27.79 -46.81 -10.08
CA ALA A 87 27.27 -47.60 -8.99
C ALA A 87 27.72 -49.07 -9.12
N THR A 88 27.55 -49.86 -8.05
CA THR A 88 27.90 -51.29 -8.06
C THR A 88 27.04 -52.06 -9.06
N THR A 89 27.61 -53.07 -9.67
CA THR A 89 26.93 -53.95 -10.62
C THR A 89 25.69 -54.65 -10.02
N ASN A 90 25.56 -54.71 -8.70
CA ASN A 90 24.41 -55.28 -8.02
C ASN A 90 23.15 -54.40 -8.10
N ASN A 91 23.32 -53.09 -8.35
CA ASN A 91 22.23 -52.20 -8.54
C ASN A 91 21.79 -52.25 -10.00
N VAL A 92 20.54 -52.43 -10.18
CA VAL A 92 19.95 -52.32 -11.50
C VAL A 92 19.75 -50.86 -11.83
N PHE A 93 20.44 -50.42 -12.86
CA PHE A 93 20.38 -49.04 -13.31
C PHE A 93 19.13 -48.80 -14.13
N GLY A 94 18.15 -48.22 -13.49
CA GLY A 94 17.05 -47.59 -14.16
C GLY A 94 17.41 -46.13 -14.50
N LEU A 95 16.80 -45.59 -15.52
CA LEU A 95 16.73 -44.15 -15.73
C LEU A 95 15.93 -43.58 -14.55
N LEU A 96 16.60 -42.87 -13.62
CA LEU A 96 15.93 -42.18 -12.53
C LEU A 96 15.28 -40.90 -13.04
N LEU A 97 14.37 -41.03 -14.01
CA LEU A 97 13.46 -39.94 -14.34
C LEU A 97 12.39 -39.86 -13.25
N PRO A 98 12.15 -38.70 -12.65
CA PRO A 98 11.06 -38.54 -11.69
C PRO A 98 9.74 -38.62 -12.45
N GLN A 99 9.20 -39.81 -12.61
CA GLN A 99 8.01 -40.05 -13.42
C GLN A 99 6.97 -40.87 -12.65
N SER A 100 5.79 -40.29 -12.60
CA SER A 100 4.61 -40.97 -12.11
C SER A 100 3.96 -41.95 -13.13
N ILE A 101 4.34 -41.88 -14.40
CA ILE A 101 3.60 -42.54 -15.48
C ILE A 101 4.48 -43.51 -16.29
N VAL A 102 5.72 -43.18 -16.59
CA VAL A 102 6.66 -44.17 -17.15
C VAL A 102 7.45 -44.74 -15.98
N PRO A 103 7.22 -46.02 -15.58
CA PRO A 103 7.97 -46.59 -14.47
C PRO A 103 9.47 -46.55 -14.79
N PRO A 104 10.31 -46.26 -13.78
CA PRO A 104 11.75 -46.34 -13.97
C PRO A 104 12.07 -47.77 -14.49
N ILE A 105 12.82 -47.84 -15.58
CA ILE A 105 13.23 -49.08 -16.15
C ILE A 105 14.23 -49.71 -15.17
N SER A 106 13.74 -50.56 -14.27
CA SER A 106 14.56 -51.38 -13.42
C SER A 106 14.70 -52.74 -14.09
N GLY A 107 15.90 -53.23 -14.30
CA GLY A 107 16.14 -54.59 -14.75
C GLY A 107 16.09 -55.57 -13.55
N PRO A 108 16.24 -56.87 -13.77
CA PRO A 108 16.24 -57.87 -12.72
C PRO A 108 17.42 -57.62 -11.74
N VAL A 109 17.22 -57.91 -10.47
CA VAL A 109 18.27 -57.92 -9.47
C VAL A 109 19.20 -59.10 -9.81
N LEU A 110 20.46 -58.78 -10.14
CA LEU A 110 21.47 -59.79 -10.39
C LEU A 110 21.84 -60.44 -9.08
N GLY A 111 21.86 -61.76 -8.99
CA GLY A 111 22.21 -62.53 -7.80
C GLY A 111 23.70 -62.50 -7.44
N SER A 112 24.54 -61.67 -8.08
CA SER A 112 25.93 -61.49 -7.82
C SER A 112 26.16 -60.49 -6.68
N ARG A 113 27.08 -60.79 -5.75
CA ARG A 113 27.53 -59.89 -4.69
C ARG A 113 28.91 -59.31 -5.08
N SER A 114 28.95 -58.32 -5.94
CA SER A 114 30.20 -57.65 -6.32
C SER A 114 30.16 -56.19 -5.88
N TYR A 115 31.34 -55.71 -5.44
CA TYR A 115 31.55 -54.28 -5.19
C TYR A 115 32.15 -53.55 -6.43
N ASP A 116 32.31 -54.27 -7.55
CA ASP A 116 32.71 -53.65 -8.80
C ASP A 116 31.73 -52.63 -9.27
N SER A 117 32.21 -51.48 -9.70
CA SER A 117 31.37 -50.37 -10.12
C SER A 117 31.45 -50.17 -11.61
N VAL A 118 30.30 -49.80 -12.20
CA VAL A 118 30.16 -49.50 -13.60
C VAL A 118 29.53 -48.15 -13.81
N TRP A 119 29.78 -47.55 -14.99
CA TRP A 119 29.13 -46.32 -15.40
C TRP A 119 27.74 -46.61 -15.91
N GLY A 120 26.82 -45.65 -15.67
CA GLY A 120 25.52 -45.58 -16.28
C GLY A 120 25.23 -44.16 -16.71
N SER A 121 24.80 -44.00 -17.97
CA SER A 121 24.40 -42.69 -18.52
C SER A 121 22.96 -42.72 -18.99
N ALA A 122 22.28 -41.60 -18.90
CA ALA A 122 20.96 -41.41 -19.45
C ALA A 122 20.78 -39.94 -19.87
N ALA A 123 20.17 -39.75 -21.04
CA ALA A 123 19.72 -38.41 -21.45
C ALA A 123 18.37 -38.54 -22.16
N GLY A 124 17.51 -37.57 -21.99
CA GLY A 124 16.19 -37.64 -22.62
C GLY A 124 15.44 -36.33 -22.57
N VAL A 125 14.37 -36.31 -23.32
CA VAL A 125 13.36 -35.25 -23.39
C VAL A 125 12.02 -35.84 -23.01
N LEU A 126 11.36 -35.24 -22.05
CA LEU A 126 10.02 -35.62 -21.62
C LEU A 126 9.05 -34.48 -21.92
N LEU A 127 8.02 -34.77 -22.70
CA LEU A 127 6.86 -33.90 -22.87
C LEU A 127 5.73 -34.40 -21.97
N SER A 128 5.18 -33.53 -21.16
CA SER A 128 4.00 -33.83 -20.34
C SER A 128 2.96 -32.73 -20.57
N TRP A 129 1.73 -33.12 -20.87
CA TRP A 129 0.64 -32.20 -21.13
C TRP A 129 -0.67 -32.73 -20.57
N GLU A 130 -1.27 -31.93 -19.69
CA GLU A 130 -2.62 -32.19 -19.19
C GLU A 130 -3.64 -31.73 -20.25
N ALA A 131 -4.03 -32.64 -21.15
CA ALA A 131 -4.86 -32.32 -22.30
C ALA A 131 -6.30 -31.96 -21.92
N VAL A 132 -6.88 -32.69 -20.93
CA VAL A 132 -8.27 -32.49 -20.46
C VAL A 132 -8.31 -32.51 -18.94
N ASP A 133 -8.89 -31.47 -18.35
CA ASP A 133 -8.99 -31.25 -16.90
C ASP A 133 -10.39 -30.86 -16.41
N PHE A 134 -11.39 -30.91 -17.30
CA PHE A 134 -12.78 -30.56 -17.02
C PHE A 134 -12.95 -29.19 -16.32
N GLY A 135 -12.03 -28.25 -16.58
CA GLY A 135 -12.09 -26.87 -16.11
C GLY A 135 -11.32 -26.56 -14.84
N GLN A 136 -10.45 -27.47 -14.37
CA GLN A 136 -9.58 -27.19 -13.21
C GLN A 136 -8.61 -26.04 -13.48
N ARG A 137 -7.94 -26.00 -14.65
CA ARG A 137 -7.05 -24.91 -15.06
C ARG A 137 -7.80 -23.59 -15.22
N LYS A 138 -9.01 -23.67 -15.82
CA LYS A 138 -9.88 -22.49 -15.92
C LYS A 138 -10.19 -21.93 -14.51
N ALA A 139 -10.55 -22.78 -13.58
CA ALA A 139 -10.83 -22.38 -12.19
C ALA A 139 -9.59 -21.76 -11.51
N ALA A 140 -8.38 -22.29 -11.75
CA ALA A 140 -7.13 -21.73 -11.25
C ALA A 140 -6.90 -20.29 -11.82
N VAL A 141 -7.13 -20.10 -13.12
CA VAL A 141 -7.07 -18.76 -13.75
C VAL A 141 -8.14 -17.83 -13.19
N ASP A 142 -9.35 -18.32 -12.92
CA ASP A 142 -10.43 -17.50 -12.36
C ASP A 142 -10.13 -17.08 -10.91
N ILE A 143 -9.47 -17.93 -10.11
CA ILE A 143 -8.92 -17.56 -8.79
C ILE A 143 -7.90 -16.42 -8.93
N ALA A 144 -6.91 -16.58 -9.81
CA ALA A 144 -5.88 -15.56 -10.01
C ALA A 144 -6.48 -14.22 -10.46
N ARG A 145 -7.48 -14.24 -11.35
CA ARG A 145 -8.21 -13.04 -11.78
C ARG A 145 -8.96 -12.36 -10.64
N ALA A 146 -9.65 -13.13 -9.80
CA ALA A 146 -10.37 -12.58 -8.66
C ALA A 146 -9.40 -11.95 -7.65
N GLN A 147 -8.24 -12.57 -7.41
CA GLN A 147 -7.17 -12.01 -6.58
C GLN A 147 -6.59 -10.72 -7.17
N SER A 148 -6.34 -10.68 -8.49
CA SER A 148 -5.89 -9.45 -9.19
C SER A 148 -6.92 -8.32 -9.04
N THR A 149 -8.22 -8.64 -9.16
CA THR A 149 -9.30 -7.65 -8.96
C THR A 149 -9.30 -7.11 -7.53
N ALA A 150 -9.14 -7.97 -6.51
CA ALA A 150 -9.03 -7.54 -5.12
C ALA A 150 -7.78 -6.67 -4.87
N ALA A 151 -6.64 -7.01 -5.46
CA ALA A 151 -5.42 -6.22 -5.36
C ALA A 151 -5.55 -4.82 -5.99
N ARG A 152 -6.24 -4.71 -7.12
CA ARG A 152 -6.56 -3.42 -7.75
C ARG A 152 -7.52 -2.59 -6.89
N ALA A 153 -8.57 -3.19 -6.35
CA ALA A 153 -9.50 -2.52 -5.45
C ALA A 153 -8.80 -2.01 -4.16
N GLN A 154 -7.85 -2.78 -3.62
CA GLN A 154 -7.02 -2.36 -2.50
C GLN A 154 -6.12 -1.16 -2.86
N THR A 155 -5.64 -1.07 -4.10
CA THR A 155 -4.85 0.07 -4.57
C THR A 155 -5.70 1.34 -4.57
N VAL A 156 -6.93 1.28 -5.08
CA VAL A 156 -7.87 2.43 -5.09
C VAL A 156 -8.19 2.89 -3.66
N LEU A 157 -8.40 1.96 -2.74
CA LEU A 157 -8.61 2.29 -1.32
C LEU A 157 -7.39 3.01 -0.74
N THR A 158 -6.18 2.51 -0.99
CA THR A 158 -4.95 3.15 -0.52
C THR A 158 -4.76 4.54 -1.13
N GLU A 159 -5.12 4.74 -2.40
CA GLU A 159 -5.09 6.06 -3.05
C GLU A 159 -6.03 7.06 -2.36
N LEU A 160 -7.24 6.63 -1.99
CA LEU A 160 -8.19 7.45 -1.22
C LEU A 160 -7.61 7.83 0.16
N ASP A 161 -7.05 6.85 0.88
CA ASP A 161 -6.49 7.06 2.21
C ASP A 161 -5.32 8.05 2.18
N VAL A 162 -4.39 7.87 1.25
CA VAL A 162 -3.22 8.75 1.08
C VAL A 162 -3.64 10.16 0.65
N ALA A 163 -4.57 10.28 -0.30
CA ALA A 163 -5.08 11.57 -0.74
C ALA A 163 -5.79 12.33 0.39
N SER A 164 -6.60 11.63 1.19
CA SER A 164 -7.28 12.20 2.35
C SER A 164 -6.29 12.63 3.44
N ALA A 165 -5.27 11.83 3.71
CA ALA A 165 -4.24 12.15 4.70
C ALA A 165 -3.42 13.38 4.28
N ALA A 166 -3.06 13.49 2.99
CA ALA A 166 -2.35 14.66 2.46
C ALA A 166 -3.21 15.93 2.55
N ALA A 167 -4.51 15.83 2.26
CA ALA A 167 -5.44 16.94 2.37
C ALA A 167 -5.62 17.40 3.83
N ASP A 168 -5.75 16.48 4.78
CA ASP A 168 -5.86 16.81 6.20
C ASP A 168 -4.57 17.43 6.75
N ALA A 169 -3.40 16.87 6.36
CA ALA A 169 -2.11 17.44 6.72
C ALA A 169 -1.95 18.88 6.19
N PHE A 170 -2.37 19.13 4.94
CA PHE A 170 -2.36 20.47 4.35
C PHE A 170 -3.24 21.45 5.14
N LEU A 171 -4.49 21.09 5.44
CA LEU A 171 -5.40 21.90 6.25
C LEU A 171 -4.87 22.12 7.67
N THR A 172 -4.12 21.14 8.20
CA THR A 172 -3.49 21.26 9.52
C THR A 172 -2.39 22.32 9.53
N VAL A 173 -1.56 22.36 8.49
CA VAL A 173 -0.52 23.43 8.37
C VAL A 173 -1.19 24.80 8.24
N LEU A 174 -2.23 24.93 7.41
CA LEU A 174 -2.96 26.20 7.31
C LEU A 174 -3.52 26.66 8.65
N ALA A 175 -4.12 25.77 9.42
CA ALA A 175 -4.66 26.09 10.75
C ALA A 175 -3.54 26.51 11.72
N ALA A 176 -2.39 25.85 11.66
CA ALA A 176 -1.24 26.22 12.47
C ALA A 176 -0.66 27.60 12.08
N ASP A 177 -0.55 27.89 10.77
CA ASP A 177 -0.10 29.20 10.28
C ASP A 177 -1.05 30.34 10.70
N GLU A 178 -2.38 30.12 10.71
CA GLU A 178 -3.33 31.09 11.25
C GLU A 178 -3.13 31.30 12.77
N SER A 179 -2.87 30.24 13.52
CA SER A 179 -2.59 30.33 14.95
C SER A 179 -1.31 31.13 15.23
N VAL A 180 -0.26 30.96 14.41
CA VAL A 180 0.97 31.78 14.50
C VAL A 180 0.67 33.24 14.20
N ARG A 181 -0.16 33.55 13.18
CA ARG A 181 -0.56 34.92 12.86
C ARG A 181 -1.28 35.59 14.02
N ALA A 182 -2.28 34.92 14.61
CA ALA A 182 -3.02 35.43 15.76
C ALA A 182 -2.10 35.65 16.99
N ALA A 183 -1.23 34.67 17.30
CA ALA A 183 -0.27 34.79 18.40
C ALA A 183 0.73 35.93 18.21
N ARG A 184 1.20 36.16 16.97
CA ARG A 184 2.12 37.27 16.63
C ARG A 184 1.43 38.62 16.82
N ALA A 185 0.22 38.78 16.30
CA ALA A 185 -0.57 39.99 16.49
C ALA A 185 -0.84 40.28 17.97
N ASN A 186 -1.09 39.24 18.77
CA ASN A 186 -1.25 39.38 20.21
C ASN A 186 0.03 39.85 20.91
N VAL A 187 1.20 39.31 20.56
CA VAL A 187 2.51 39.77 21.09
C VAL A 187 2.75 41.21 20.75
N GLU A 188 2.49 41.67 19.49
CA GLU A 188 2.65 43.03 19.07
C GLU A 188 1.75 44.01 19.87
N ARG A 189 0.47 43.67 20.07
CA ARG A 189 -0.46 44.46 20.90
C ARG A 189 -0.01 44.56 22.33
N LEU A 190 0.40 43.45 22.96
CA LEU A 190 0.87 43.40 24.35
C LEU A 190 2.21 44.12 24.51
N GLN A 191 3.11 44.12 23.50
CA GLN A 191 4.35 44.87 23.54
C GLN A 191 4.05 46.38 23.64
N VAL A 192 3.19 46.90 22.72
CA VAL A 192 2.77 48.31 22.73
C VAL A 192 2.10 48.70 24.06
N PHE A 193 1.27 47.81 24.61
CA PHE A 193 0.61 48.03 25.88
C PHE A 193 1.61 48.07 27.04
N ALA A 194 2.55 47.11 27.14
CA ALA A 194 3.57 47.08 28.19
C ALA A 194 4.48 48.32 28.15
N ASP A 195 4.86 48.76 26.96
CA ASP A 195 5.66 50.00 26.81
C ASP A 195 4.88 51.25 27.23
N SER A 196 3.59 51.32 26.93
CA SER A 196 2.71 52.39 27.44
C SER A 196 2.59 52.38 28.95
N VAL A 197 2.37 51.22 29.58
CA VAL A 197 2.30 51.08 31.04
C VAL A 197 3.63 51.44 31.68
N ARG A 198 4.76 51.01 31.15
CA ARG A 198 6.10 51.37 31.62
C ARG A 198 6.30 52.87 31.65
N THR A 199 5.89 53.59 30.58
CA THR A 199 5.95 55.07 30.52
C THR A 199 5.06 55.73 31.58
N LEU A 200 3.86 55.19 31.82
CA LEU A 200 2.97 55.75 32.88
C LEU A 200 3.55 55.54 34.28
N VAL A 201 4.15 54.39 34.55
CA VAL A 201 4.79 54.06 35.83
C VAL A 201 6.04 54.92 36.06
N SER A 202 6.89 55.08 35.06
CA SER A 202 8.09 55.94 35.16
C SER A 202 7.74 57.40 35.46
N ASN A 203 6.58 57.88 35.01
CA ASN A 203 6.04 59.21 35.30
C ASN A 203 5.18 59.23 36.60
N GLN A 204 5.19 58.18 37.41
CA GLN A 204 4.42 58.06 38.67
C GLN A 204 2.89 58.17 38.51
N LEU A 205 2.38 57.96 37.30
CA LEU A 205 0.95 58.02 36.97
C LEU A 205 0.23 56.68 37.25
N ARG A 206 0.99 55.60 37.46
CA ARG A 206 0.48 54.25 37.73
C ARG A 206 1.39 53.52 38.72
N PRO A 207 0.83 52.52 39.48
CA PRO A 207 1.61 51.68 40.37
C PRO A 207 2.59 50.77 39.63
N GLY A 208 3.76 50.47 40.23
CA GLY A 208 4.75 49.56 39.65
C GLY A 208 4.22 48.12 39.46
N ALA A 209 3.22 47.69 40.22
CA ALA A 209 2.52 46.42 40.04
C ALA A 209 1.86 46.27 38.65
N ASP A 210 1.38 47.38 38.05
CA ASP A 210 0.79 47.38 36.72
C ASP A 210 1.84 47.03 35.65
N GLN A 211 3.09 47.59 35.82
CA GLN A 211 4.20 47.23 34.92
C GLN A 211 4.57 45.75 34.99
N SER A 212 4.76 45.21 36.23
CA SER A 212 5.11 43.80 36.41
C SER A 212 4.06 42.89 35.79
N ARG A 213 2.78 43.26 35.89
CA ARG A 213 1.68 42.49 35.31
C ARG A 213 1.70 42.55 33.77
N ALA A 214 1.86 43.72 33.19
CA ALA A 214 1.92 43.87 31.75
C ALA A 214 3.13 43.14 31.12
N GLU A 215 4.28 43.15 31.81
CA GLU A 215 5.46 42.38 31.43
C GLU A 215 5.25 40.86 31.52
N ALA A 216 4.53 40.39 32.55
CA ALA A 216 4.18 38.98 32.70
C ALA A 216 3.23 38.50 31.56
N GLU A 217 2.20 39.29 31.24
CA GLU A 217 1.29 38.98 30.12
C GLU A 217 2.03 38.95 28.76
N LEU A 218 2.92 39.88 28.52
CA LEU A 218 3.78 39.87 27.33
C LEU A 218 4.67 38.64 27.25
N ALA A 219 5.29 38.24 28.38
CA ALA A 219 6.12 37.03 28.44
C ALA A 219 5.30 35.76 28.14
N MET A 220 4.09 35.66 28.70
CA MET A 220 3.16 34.54 28.37
C MET A 220 2.79 34.49 26.89
N ALA A 221 2.49 35.64 26.28
CA ALA A 221 2.16 35.70 24.87
C ALA A 221 3.36 35.29 23.97
N LYS A 222 4.60 35.69 24.34
CA LYS A 222 5.81 35.23 23.63
C LYS A 222 5.99 33.70 23.74
N ASN A 223 5.70 33.10 24.89
CA ASN A 223 5.73 31.64 25.04
C ASN A 223 4.66 30.97 24.16
N GLN A 224 3.44 31.50 24.10
CA GLN A 224 2.37 31.00 23.23
C GLN A 224 2.77 31.09 21.74
N LEU A 225 3.39 32.19 21.31
CA LEU A 225 3.92 32.31 19.95
C LEU A 225 4.97 31.25 19.66
N SER A 226 5.89 30.98 20.59
CA SER A 226 6.92 29.95 20.41
C SER A 226 6.30 28.56 20.30
N GLN A 227 5.26 28.26 21.06
CA GLN A 227 4.47 27.00 20.96
C GLN A 227 3.74 26.88 19.61
N ALA A 228 3.10 27.97 19.16
CA ALA A 228 2.43 27.99 17.85
C ALA A 228 3.41 27.74 16.70
N ILE A 229 4.60 28.35 16.74
CA ILE A 229 5.67 28.10 15.74
C ILE A 229 6.11 26.64 15.77
N GLN A 230 6.32 26.05 16.97
CA GLN A 230 6.67 24.62 17.08
C GLN A 230 5.61 23.72 16.44
N ILE A 231 4.33 23.96 16.71
CA ILE A 231 3.21 23.20 16.14
C ILE A 231 3.22 23.31 14.60
N THR A 232 3.44 24.50 14.08
CA THR A 232 3.51 24.76 12.63
C THR A 232 4.66 23.99 11.97
N GLU A 233 5.85 24.02 12.54
CA GLU A 233 7.00 23.28 12.00
C GLU A 233 6.76 21.76 12.03
N THR A 234 6.14 21.24 13.10
CA THR A 234 5.75 19.84 13.20
C THR A 234 4.70 19.48 12.14
N ALA A 235 3.71 20.34 11.94
CA ALA A 235 2.67 20.10 10.92
C ALA A 235 3.26 20.12 9.50
N ARG A 236 4.21 21.04 9.21
CA ARG A 236 4.92 21.07 7.93
C ARG A 236 5.73 19.80 7.68
N ALA A 237 6.42 19.29 8.70
CA ALA A 237 7.13 18.02 8.60
C ALA A 237 6.18 16.85 8.30
N THR A 238 4.99 16.83 8.94
CA THR A 238 3.95 15.82 8.68
C THR A 238 3.40 15.92 7.25
N LEU A 239 3.18 17.14 6.74
CA LEU A 239 2.75 17.34 5.36
C LEU A 239 3.83 16.90 4.37
N ALA A 240 5.10 17.25 4.62
CA ALA A 240 6.22 16.81 3.79
C ALA A 240 6.29 15.28 3.70
N ASP A 241 6.06 14.56 4.81
CA ASP A 241 5.97 13.10 4.82
C ASP A 241 4.75 12.63 4.01
N ALA A 242 3.57 13.19 4.24
CA ALA A 242 2.33 12.81 3.56
C ALA A 242 2.38 12.97 2.03
N ILE A 243 3.12 13.96 1.53
CA ILE A 243 3.33 14.16 0.07
C ILE A 243 4.51 13.35 -0.49
N GLY A 244 5.17 12.54 0.34
CA GLY A 244 6.33 11.72 -0.05
C GLY A 244 7.60 12.52 -0.29
N ALA A 245 7.75 13.70 0.34
CA ALA A 245 8.91 14.59 0.27
C ALA A 245 9.49 14.86 1.67
N ALA A 246 9.58 13.84 2.51
CA ALA A 246 10.04 13.94 3.89
C ALA A 246 11.36 14.73 4.01
N GLY A 247 11.40 15.73 4.91
CA GLY A 247 12.54 16.60 5.13
C GLY A 247 12.68 17.77 4.14
N ALA A 248 11.81 17.89 3.13
CA ALA A 248 11.80 19.05 2.23
C ALA A 248 11.03 20.23 2.87
N PRO A 249 11.46 21.48 2.64
CA PRO A 249 10.69 22.65 3.05
C PRO A 249 9.40 22.72 2.22
N VAL A 250 8.28 23.03 2.89
CA VAL A 250 6.97 23.13 2.25
C VAL A 250 6.39 24.51 2.51
N GLU A 251 6.12 25.24 1.43
CA GLU A 251 5.39 26.51 1.46
C GLU A 251 3.99 26.31 0.88
N LEU A 252 2.98 26.96 1.45
CA LEU A 252 1.58 26.77 1.09
C LEU A 252 0.97 28.04 0.49
N THR A 253 0.03 27.82 -0.44
CA THR A 253 -0.87 28.86 -0.91
C THR A 253 -2.27 28.62 -0.35
N VAL A 254 -2.84 29.63 0.32
CA VAL A 254 -4.15 29.54 0.96
C VAL A 254 -5.29 29.46 -0.06
N GLY A 255 -5.23 30.31 -1.10
CA GLY A 255 -6.22 30.34 -2.18
C GLY A 255 -7.68 30.41 -1.70
N PRO A 256 -8.60 29.63 -2.30
CA PRO A 256 -10.04 29.62 -1.95
C PRO A 256 -10.34 29.17 -0.52
N LEU A 257 -9.39 28.52 0.16
CA LEU A 257 -9.55 28.05 1.54
C LEU A 257 -9.67 29.18 2.58
N ALA A 258 -9.42 30.41 2.16
CA ALA A 258 -9.61 31.61 3.01
C ALA A 258 -11.10 31.91 3.25
N THR A 259 -12.01 31.42 2.44
CA THR A 259 -13.44 31.68 2.51
C THR A 259 -14.22 30.44 2.94
N VAL A 260 -15.42 30.65 3.52
CA VAL A 260 -16.34 29.54 3.83
C VAL A 260 -17.01 29.09 2.55
N PRO A 261 -16.90 27.80 2.16
CA PRO A 261 -17.51 27.30 0.94
C PRO A 261 -19.01 27.09 1.10
N ASP A 262 -19.74 27.04 -0.04
CA ASP A 262 -21.11 26.56 -0.03
C ASP A 262 -21.17 25.07 0.28
N VAL A 263 -22.04 24.69 1.21
CA VAL A 263 -22.14 23.33 1.74
C VAL A 263 -23.38 22.65 1.19
N ASN A 264 -23.16 21.75 0.24
CA ASN A 264 -24.15 20.78 -0.22
C ASN A 264 -23.61 19.37 0.01
N VAL A 265 -24.33 18.56 0.80
CA VAL A 265 -23.92 17.18 1.13
C VAL A 265 -24.92 16.22 0.49
N GLU A 266 -24.44 15.45 -0.47
CA GLU A 266 -25.21 14.39 -1.13
C GLU A 266 -25.47 13.20 -0.20
N ALA A 267 -26.35 12.29 -0.62
CA ALA A 267 -26.62 11.07 0.12
C ALA A 267 -25.49 10.06 -0.08
N LEU A 268 -25.08 9.38 1.00
CA LEU A 268 -24.07 8.32 0.95
C LEU A 268 -24.55 7.14 0.08
N ASN A 269 -23.72 6.69 -0.85
CA ASN A 269 -23.82 5.38 -1.47
C ASN A 269 -22.66 4.50 -1.00
N ALA A 270 -22.83 3.87 0.16
CA ALA A 270 -21.77 3.08 0.79
C ALA A 270 -21.23 1.92 -0.09
N LYS A 271 -22.02 1.40 -1.03
CA LYS A 271 -21.59 0.32 -1.94
C LYS A 271 -20.56 0.77 -2.97
N ASN A 272 -20.56 2.06 -3.32
CA ASN A 272 -19.61 2.63 -4.26
C ASN A 272 -18.28 3.02 -3.60
N HIS A 273 -18.23 3.00 -2.27
CA HIS A 273 -17.02 3.34 -1.53
C HIS A 273 -15.91 2.32 -1.80
N PRO A 274 -14.65 2.74 -2.05
CA PRO A 274 -13.51 1.84 -2.34
C PRO A 274 -13.31 0.73 -1.31
N ALA A 275 -13.55 0.97 -0.01
CA ALA A 275 -13.48 -0.05 1.03
C ALA A 275 -14.55 -1.15 0.86
N ALA A 276 -15.78 -0.77 0.47
CA ALA A 276 -16.84 -1.74 0.19
C ALA A 276 -16.52 -2.55 -1.08
N GLN A 277 -16.01 -1.89 -2.12
CA GLN A 277 -15.58 -2.57 -3.36
C GLN A 277 -14.43 -3.53 -3.13
N PHE A 278 -13.45 -3.16 -2.30
CA PHE A 278 -12.35 -4.05 -1.92
C PHE A 278 -12.86 -5.30 -1.17
N ASN A 279 -13.74 -5.12 -0.17
CA ASN A 279 -14.30 -6.24 0.56
C ASN A 279 -15.20 -7.13 -0.34
N GLN A 280 -15.95 -6.53 -1.28
CA GLN A 280 -16.70 -7.31 -2.27
C GLN A 280 -15.76 -8.13 -3.17
N ALA A 281 -14.67 -7.55 -3.66
CA ALA A 281 -13.67 -8.28 -4.45
C ALA A 281 -12.99 -9.40 -3.63
N SER A 282 -12.80 -9.20 -2.33
CA SER A 282 -12.28 -10.22 -1.41
C SER A 282 -13.26 -11.39 -1.27
N ILE A 283 -14.56 -11.13 -1.13
CA ILE A 283 -15.60 -12.16 -1.14
C ILE A 283 -15.54 -12.96 -2.45
N ASP A 284 -15.43 -12.27 -3.59
CA ASP A 284 -15.41 -12.93 -4.91
C ASP A 284 -14.15 -13.78 -5.10
N ALA A 285 -13.02 -13.37 -4.53
CA ALA A 285 -11.79 -14.17 -4.52
C ALA A 285 -11.94 -15.47 -3.70
N VAL A 286 -12.64 -15.43 -2.55
CA VAL A 286 -12.93 -16.64 -1.76
C VAL A 286 -13.94 -17.53 -2.47
N ARG A 287 -14.97 -16.95 -3.09
CA ARG A 287 -15.94 -17.69 -3.91
C ARG A 287 -15.30 -18.41 -5.09
N ALA A 288 -14.33 -17.75 -5.76
CA ALA A 288 -13.59 -18.38 -6.84
C ALA A 288 -12.82 -19.63 -6.35
N ARG A 289 -12.20 -19.57 -5.16
CA ARG A 289 -11.56 -20.75 -4.54
C ARG A 289 -12.57 -21.86 -4.23
N GLN A 290 -13.74 -21.50 -3.68
CA GLN A 290 -14.80 -22.45 -3.42
C GLN A 290 -15.29 -23.14 -4.69
N GLN A 291 -15.51 -22.37 -5.78
CA GLN A 291 -15.93 -22.90 -7.08
C GLN A 291 -14.85 -23.79 -7.73
N ALA A 292 -13.57 -23.51 -7.48
CA ALA A 292 -12.49 -24.36 -7.97
C ALA A 292 -12.52 -25.77 -7.35
N LEU A 293 -12.96 -25.88 -6.10
CA LEU A 293 -13.15 -27.18 -5.45
C LEU A 293 -14.27 -28.02 -6.10
N ASP A 294 -15.24 -27.39 -6.78
CA ASP A 294 -16.24 -28.10 -7.56
C ASP A 294 -15.65 -28.79 -8.80
N ARG A 295 -14.51 -28.30 -9.29
CA ARG A 295 -13.79 -28.90 -10.40
C ARG A 295 -12.84 -30.01 -9.97
N ALA A 296 -12.43 -30.02 -8.72
CA ALA A 296 -11.53 -31.05 -8.17
C ALA A 296 -12.13 -32.44 -8.11
N TYR A 297 -13.44 -32.61 -8.33
CA TYR A 297 -14.09 -33.94 -8.43
C TYR A 297 -13.88 -34.63 -9.77
N PHE A 298 -13.50 -33.88 -10.81
CA PHE A 298 -13.39 -34.43 -12.14
C PHE A 298 -12.03 -35.09 -12.37
N PRO A 299 -11.94 -36.12 -13.22
CA PRO A 299 -10.69 -36.76 -13.56
C PRO A 299 -9.80 -35.79 -14.37
N THR A 300 -8.50 -36.05 -14.35
CA THR A 300 -7.53 -35.39 -15.25
C THR A 300 -7.01 -36.39 -16.26
N VAL A 301 -6.81 -35.92 -17.50
CA VAL A 301 -6.21 -36.71 -18.56
C VAL A 301 -4.87 -36.10 -18.96
N THR A 302 -3.80 -36.81 -18.61
CA THR A 302 -2.43 -36.37 -18.91
C THR A 302 -1.87 -37.18 -20.04
N PHE A 303 -1.39 -36.52 -21.08
CA PHE A 303 -0.64 -37.09 -22.19
C PHE A 303 0.85 -36.91 -21.93
N GLN A 304 1.63 -37.97 -22.15
CA GLN A 304 3.08 -37.94 -21.99
C GLN A 304 3.78 -38.61 -23.15
N SER A 305 4.94 -38.04 -23.54
CA SER A 305 5.82 -38.62 -24.53
C SER A 305 7.27 -38.42 -24.05
N ALA A 306 8.07 -39.46 -24.18
CA ALA A 306 9.48 -39.41 -23.83
C ALA A 306 10.32 -39.98 -24.99
N TYR A 307 11.43 -39.33 -25.25
CA TYR A 307 12.50 -39.87 -26.08
C TYR A 307 13.81 -39.79 -25.26
N SER A 308 14.47 -40.93 -25.08
CA SER A 308 15.66 -41.02 -24.23
C SER A 308 16.66 -42.00 -24.77
N GLY A 309 17.95 -41.76 -24.49
CA GLY A 309 19.02 -42.73 -24.67
C GLY A 309 19.56 -43.15 -23.31
N ARG A 310 20.02 -44.36 -23.19
CA ARG A 310 20.71 -44.87 -22.00
C ARG A 310 21.94 -45.68 -22.37
N GLY A 311 22.92 -45.66 -21.48
CA GLY A 311 24.09 -46.50 -21.51
C GLY A 311 24.32 -47.22 -20.18
N THR A 312 24.86 -48.42 -20.24
CA THR A 312 25.24 -49.16 -19.03
C THR A 312 26.51 -49.95 -19.27
N GLY A 313 27.43 -49.93 -18.29
CA GLY A 313 28.62 -50.80 -18.27
C GLY A 313 28.35 -52.13 -17.59
N ALA A 314 27.12 -52.39 -17.15
CA ALA A 314 26.79 -53.70 -16.58
C ALA A 314 26.65 -54.74 -17.74
N GLU A 315 27.43 -55.80 -17.68
CA GLU A 315 27.43 -56.89 -18.62
C GLU A 315 26.46 -57.96 -18.17
N VAL A 316 25.69 -58.48 -19.14
CA VAL A 316 24.83 -59.65 -18.91
C VAL A 316 25.49 -60.84 -19.54
N PRO A 317 25.71 -61.93 -18.83
CA PRO A 317 26.33 -63.14 -19.37
C PRO A 317 25.58 -63.65 -20.63
N GLY A 318 26.31 -63.85 -21.71
CA GLY A 318 25.77 -64.33 -23.01
C GLY A 318 25.26 -63.26 -23.94
N GLN A 319 25.39 -61.95 -23.60
CA GLN A 319 25.09 -60.84 -24.47
C GLN A 319 26.36 -60.06 -24.83
N PRO A 320 26.45 -59.43 -26.02
CA PRO A 320 27.56 -58.61 -26.39
C PRO A 320 27.66 -57.40 -25.43
N SER A 321 28.93 -57.05 -25.00
CA SER A 321 29.17 -55.85 -24.24
C SER A 321 28.81 -54.64 -25.06
N LEU A 322 28.05 -53.74 -24.47
CA LEU A 322 27.67 -52.47 -25.11
C LEU A 322 28.72 -51.36 -24.79
N GLY A 323 29.78 -51.65 -24.05
CA GLY A 323 30.87 -50.72 -23.69
C GLY A 323 30.83 -50.23 -22.26
N SER A 324 31.55 -49.13 -21.96
CA SER A 324 31.77 -48.66 -20.59
C SER A 324 30.51 -48.14 -19.86
N GLY A 325 29.43 -47.87 -20.56
CA GLY A 325 28.23 -47.26 -20.00
C GLY A 325 28.29 -45.73 -19.85
N ALA A 326 29.45 -45.11 -20.08
CA ALA A 326 29.63 -43.65 -19.95
C ALA A 326 29.00 -42.85 -21.11
N TRP A 327 28.50 -43.52 -22.15
CA TRP A 327 27.84 -42.90 -23.28
C TRP A 327 26.49 -43.56 -23.57
N LEU A 328 25.57 -42.81 -24.23
CA LEU A 328 24.26 -43.32 -24.63
C LEU A 328 24.42 -44.40 -25.68
N GLN A 329 23.91 -45.59 -25.42
CA GLN A 329 24.08 -46.77 -26.28
C GLN A 329 22.76 -47.21 -26.93
N VAL A 330 21.65 -47.07 -26.19
CA VAL A 330 20.35 -47.58 -26.62
C VAL A 330 19.31 -46.46 -26.59
N PRO A 331 18.71 -46.09 -27.74
CA PRO A 331 17.60 -45.15 -27.76
C PRO A 331 16.29 -45.84 -27.33
N ASN A 332 15.45 -45.07 -26.62
CA ASN A 332 14.14 -45.52 -26.20
C ASN A 332 13.10 -44.43 -26.46
N TRP A 333 11.88 -44.80 -26.71
CA TRP A 333 10.76 -43.88 -26.77
C TRP A 333 9.54 -44.47 -26.02
N ALA A 334 8.70 -43.60 -25.50
CA ALA A 334 7.46 -43.97 -24.87
C ALA A 334 6.41 -42.90 -25.13
N ILE A 335 5.19 -43.31 -25.36
CA ILE A 335 4.01 -42.43 -25.48
C ILE A 335 2.92 -43.10 -24.66
N GLY A 336 2.23 -42.30 -23.83
CA GLY A 336 1.17 -42.75 -22.97
C GLY A 336 0.14 -41.68 -22.66
N ALA A 337 -1.05 -42.11 -22.28
CA ALA A 337 -2.09 -41.26 -21.73
C ALA A 337 -2.56 -41.91 -20.41
N THR A 338 -2.68 -41.05 -19.38
CA THR A 338 -3.15 -41.49 -18.05
C THR A 338 -4.40 -40.71 -17.70
N VAL A 339 -5.41 -41.43 -17.24
CA VAL A 339 -6.62 -40.87 -16.63
C VAL A 339 -6.52 -41.10 -15.13
N ALA A 340 -6.41 -39.99 -14.36
CA ALA A 340 -6.36 -40.00 -12.91
C ALA A 340 -7.71 -39.54 -12.35
N PHE A 341 -8.32 -40.36 -11.51
CA PHE A 341 -9.58 -40.05 -10.85
C PHE A 341 -9.38 -40.03 -9.31
N PRO A 342 -9.71 -38.91 -8.64
CA PRO A 342 -9.44 -38.72 -7.21
C PRO A 342 -10.53 -39.39 -6.33
N ALA A 343 -10.67 -40.69 -6.40
CA ALA A 343 -11.80 -41.43 -5.80
C ALA A 343 -11.89 -41.27 -4.27
N PHE A 344 -10.78 -41.28 -3.54
CA PHE A 344 -10.75 -41.12 -2.09
C PHE A 344 -10.56 -39.70 -1.61
N ASP A 345 -10.25 -38.74 -2.50
CA ASP A 345 -10.10 -37.34 -2.17
C ASP A 345 -11.44 -36.61 -1.96
N LEU A 346 -12.56 -37.30 -2.26
CA LEU A 346 -13.91 -36.76 -2.07
C LEU A 346 -14.15 -36.24 -0.65
N PHE A 347 -13.65 -36.95 0.37
CA PHE A 347 -13.81 -36.53 1.77
C PHE A 347 -13.02 -35.26 2.07
N SER A 348 -11.78 -35.16 1.56
CA SER A 348 -10.92 -33.99 1.75
C SER A 348 -11.48 -32.78 0.98
N ILE A 349 -11.95 -32.96 -0.24
CA ILE A 349 -12.58 -31.93 -1.06
C ILE A 349 -13.82 -31.37 -0.37
N ASN A 350 -14.70 -32.25 0.14
CA ASN A 350 -15.88 -31.84 0.89
C ASN A 350 -15.53 -31.05 2.16
N ALA A 351 -14.50 -31.47 2.89
CA ALA A 351 -14.04 -30.76 4.07
C ALA A 351 -13.51 -29.34 3.68
N ARG A 352 -12.69 -29.22 2.64
CA ARG A 352 -12.20 -27.96 2.13
C ARG A 352 -13.34 -27.04 1.64
N LYS A 353 -14.36 -27.58 0.97
CA LYS A 353 -15.55 -26.80 0.57
C LYS A 353 -16.27 -26.20 1.78
N ARG A 354 -16.41 -26.96 2.89
CA ARG A 354 -16.98 -26.40 4.12
C ARG A 354 -16.12 -25.31 4.72
N VAL A 355 -14.79 -25.44 4.67
CA VAL A 355 -13.87 -24.38 5.11
C VAL A 355 -14.07 -23.12 4.27
N GLU A 356 -14.06 -23.23 2.94
CA GLU A 356 -14.24 -22.05 2.08
C GLU A 356 -15.65 -21.44 2.22
N ALA A 357 -16.68 -22.25 2.49
CA ALA A 357 -18.01 -21.73 2.80
C ALA A 357 -18.01 -20.85 4.07
N GLN A 358 -17.29 -21.25 5.12
CA GLN A 358 -17.12 -20.42 6.32
C GLN A 358 -16.28 -19.17 6.05
N ASN A 359 -15.25 -19.26 5.20
CA ASN A 359 -14.47 -18.10 4.77
C ASN A 359 -15.35 -17.08 4.02
N VAL A 360 -16.25 -17.52 3.13
CA VAL A 360 -17.22 -16.63 2.45
C VAL A 360 -18.13 -15.94 3.48
N LEU A 361 -18.63 -16.64 4.49
CA LEU A 361 -19.44 -16.02 5.55
C LEU A 361 -18.62 -15.00 6.35
N GLY A 362 -17.37 -15.32 6.67
CA GLY A 362 -16.45 -14.39 7.36
C GLY A 362 -16.20 -13.10 6.57
N GLU A 363 -15.89 -13.21 5.26
CA GLU A 363 -15.67 -12.03 4.41
C GLU A 363 -16.99 -11.25 4.19
N SER A 364 -18.14 -11.92 4.11
CA SER A 364 -19.45 -11.25 4.02
C SER A 364 -19.75 -10.44 5.29
N ALA A 365 -19.48 -11.00 6.48
CA ALA A 365 -19.63 -10.28 7.73
C ALA A 365 -18.68 -9.06 7.82
N ARG A 366 -17.46 -9.18 7.28
CA ARG A 366 -16.52 -8.04 7.17
C ARG A 366 -17.06 -6.95 6.24
N TYR A 367 -17.65 -7.32 5.11
CA TYR A 367 -18.32 -6.38 4.22
C TYR A 367 -19.46 -5.64 4.94
N ASP A 368 -20.32 -6.36 5.65
CA ASP A 368 -21.42 -5.76 6.42
C ASP A 368 -20.91 -4.81 7.50
N GLN A 369 -19.84 -5.17 8.20
CA GLN A 369 -19.16 -4.30 9.18
C GLN A 369 -18.64 -3.02 8.50
N THR A 370 -18.06 -3.14 7.30
CA THR A 370 -17.58 -1.97 6.54
C THR A 370 -18.74 -1.05 6.18
N ILE A 371 -19.88 -1.57 5.70
CA ILE A 371 -21.08 -0.77 5.41
C ILE A 371 -21.58 -0.03 6.67
N GLN A 372 -21.62 -0.68 7.83
CA GLN A 372 -21.99 -0.05 9.09
C GLN A 372 -21.00 1.07 9.48
N THR A 373 -19.71 0.82 9.32
CA THR A 373 -18.67 1.81 9.61
C THR A 373 -18.81 3.04 8.72
N LEU A 374 -18.97 2.85 7.41
CA LEU A 374 -19.17 3.94 6.44
C LEU A 374 -20.43 4.75 6.74
N THR A 375 -21.54 4.07 7.07
CA THR A 375 -22.78 4.73 7.47
C THR A 375 -22.58 5.58 8.73
N THR A 376 -21.86 5.07 9.71
CA THR A 376 -21.54 5.80 10.93
C THR A 376 -20.62 7.00 10.66
N GLN A 377 -19.65 6.84 9.76
CA GLN A 377 -18.75 7.93 9.35
C GLN A 377 -19.52 9.05 8.63
N ASP A 378 -20.46 8.72 7.75
CA ASP A 378 -21.33 9.70 7.08
C ASP A 378 -22.17 10.50 8.07
N VAL A 379 -22.83 9.83 9.04
CA VAL A 379 -23.61 10.51 10.08
C VAL A 379 -22.74 11.46 10.89
N ARG A 380 -21.52 11.03 11.28
CA ARG A 380 -20.57 11.89 11.98
C ARG A 380 -20.12 13.07 11.13
N ALA A 381 -19.78 12.84 9.88
CA ALA A 381 -19.33 13.88 8.96
C ALA A 381 -20.42 14.95 8.73
N ARG A 382 -21.69 14.54 8.58
CA ARG A 382 -22.83 15.47 8.50
C ARG A 382 -23.01 16.30 9.75
N ALA A 383 -22.88 15.67 10.94
CA ALA A 383 -22.96 16.38 12.21
C ALA A 383 -21.83 17.40 12.37
N LEU A 384 -20.58 17.01 12.02
CA LEU A 384 -19.41 17.90 12.02
C LEU A 384 -19.60 19.05 11.02
N THR A 385 -20.09 18.77 9.83
CA THR A 385 -20.33 19.79 8.80
C THR A 385 -21.36 20.82 9.26
N LYS A 386 -22.47 20.36 9.84
CA LYS A 386 -23.48 21.27 10.38
C LYS A 386 -22.90 22.15 11.50
N ALA A 387 -22.21 21.55 12.47
CA ALA A 387 -21.60 22.28 13.57
C ALA A 387 -20.55 23.29 13.09
N ALA A 388 -19.67 22.90 12.13
CA ALA A 388 -18.67 23.79 11.59
C ALA A 388 -19.27 25.00 10.87
N VAL A 389 -20.34 24.80 10.11
CA VAL A 389 -21.07 25.91 9.46
C VAL A 389 -21.70 26.85 10.49
N ASP A 390 -22.33 26.32 11.53
CA ASP A 390 -22.95 27.12 12.58
C ASP A 390 -21.91 27.91 13.38
N ILE A 391 -20.76 27.31 13.69
CA ILE A 391 -19.63 27.99 14.34
C ILE A 391 -19.09 29.12 13.43
N ALA A 392 -18.83 28.85 12.14
CA ALA A 392 -18.31 29.82 11.21
C ALA A 392 -19.26 31.01 10.96
N LYS A 393 -20.55 30.88 11.23
CA LYS A 393 -21.52 32.01 11.24
C LYS A 393 -21.43 32.86 12.49
N ASN A 394 -21.06 32.29 13.64
CA ASN A 394 -21.04 32.99 14.93
C ASN A 394 -19.70 33.67 15.22
N THR A 395 -18.58 33.11 14.78
CA THR A 395 -17.23 33.63 15.09
C THR A 395 -16.98 35.05 14.59
N PRO A 396 -17.47 35.54 13.44
CA PRO A 396 -17.31 36.94 13.05
C PRO A 396 -17.99 37.91 14.03
N VAL A 397 -19.15 37.54 14.63
CA VAL A 397 -19.84 38.36 15.63
C VAL A 397 -19.04 38.41 16.93
N GLU A 398 -18.49 37.27 17.36
CA GLU A 398 -17.61 37.17 18.53
C GLU A 398 -16.35 38.01 18.34
N LEU A 399 -15.72 37.91 17.19
CA LEU A 399 -14.51 38.69 16.85
C LEU A 399 -14.79 40.20 16.89
N GLN A 400 -15.89 40.66 16.31
CA GLN A 400 -16.24 42.07 16.33
C GLN A 400 -16.50 42.56 17.75
N ALA A 401 -17.25 41.80 18.57
CA ALA A 401 -17.52 42.14 19.97
C ALA A 401 -16.24 42.19 20.81
N ALA A 402 -15.31 41.24 20.57
CA ALA A 402 -14.01 41.21 21.27
C ALA A 402 -13.14 42.43 20.90
N ARG A 403 -13.12 42.84 19.63
CA ARG A 403 -12.42 44.07 19.20
C ARG A 403 -12.97 45.33 19.86
N ASP A 404 -14.27 45.43 19.90
CA ASP A 404 -14.94 46.58 20.55
C ASP A 404 -14.66 46.60 22.09
N ALA A 405 -14.67 45.43 22.73
CA ALA A 405 -14.34 45.32 24.15
C ALA A 405 -12.89 45.73 24.47
N GLU A 406 -11.91 45.25 23.65
CA GLU A 406 -10.49 45.64 23.81
C GLU A 406 -10.30 47.13 23.63
N SER A 407 -10.86 47.70 22.55
CA SER A 407 -10.74 49.12 22.25
C SER A 407 -11.29 49.99 23.41
N ARG A 408 -12.46 49.63 23.95
CA ARG A 408 -13.06 50.35 25.09
C ARG A 408 -12.28 50.20 26.40
N ALA A 409 -11.82 49.00 26.72
CA ALA A 409 -11.02 48.74 27.91
C ALA A 409 -9.70 49.52 27.88
N ARG A 410 -9.03 49.56 26.72
CA ARG A 410 -7.80 50.32 26.49
C ARG A 410 -8.03 51.82 26.66
N ALA A 411 -9.08 52.37 26.04
CA ALA A 411 -9.41 53.79 26.17
C ALA A 411 -9.72 54.19 27.65
N ARG A 412 -10.50 53.36 28.38
CA ARG A 412 -10.79 53.59 29.82
C ARG A 412 -9.53 53.54 30.68
N TYR A 413 -8.60 52.58 30.38
CA TYR A 413 -7.33 52.47 31.09
C TYR A 413 -6.46 53.72 30.90
N GLN A 414 -6.34 54.25 29.66
CA GLN A 414 -5.62 55.44 29.37
C GLN A 414 -6.16 56.69 30.14
N ASN A 415 -7.47 56.74 30.37
CA ASN A 415 -8.13 57.79 31.12
C ASN A 415 -8.23 57.51 32.66
N GLY A 416 -7.58 56.48 33.16
CA GLY A 416 -7.59 56.17 34.59
C GLY A 416 -8.89 55.55 35.13
N LEU A 417 -9.80 55.13 34.25
CA LEU A 417 -11.15 54.65 34.60
C LEU A 417 -11.26 53.14 34.81
N THR A 418 -10.16 52.41 34.59
CA THR A 418 -10.12 50.95 34.76
C THR A 418 -8.72 50.46 35.13
N THR A 419 -8.60 49.17 35.46
CA THR A 419 -7.36 48.51 35.84
C THR A 419 -6.63 47.87 34.65
N VAL A 420 -5.32 47.62 34.81
CA VAL A 420 -4.51 46.84 33.84
C VAL A 420 -5.08 45.44 33.62
N THR A 421 -5.73 44.86 34.62
CA THR A 421 -6.37 43.55 34.61
C THR A 421 -7.50 43.48 33.58
N GLU A 422 -8.36 44.49 33.53
CA GLU A 422 -9.50 44.54 32.60
C GLU A 422 -9.01 44.65 31.15
N VAL A 423 -7.93 45.39 30.89
CA VAL A 423 -7.32 45.48 29.58
C VAL A 423 -6.69 44.14 29.18
N ALA A 424 -5.94 43.49 30.08
CA ALA A 424 -5.35 42.20 29.80
C ALA A 424 -6.40 41.11 29.50
N GLU A 425 -7.55 41.15 30.18
CA GLU A 425 -8.66 40.24 29.93
C GLU A 425 -9.32 40.49 28.58
N ALA A 426 -9.54 41.73 28.20
CA ALA A 426 -10.08 42.10 26.90
C ALA A 426 -9.12 41.73 25.75
N GLN A 427 -7.80 41.88 25.92
CA GLN A 427 -6.79 41.47 24.94
C GLN A 427 -6.75 39.95 24.79
N ARG A 428 -6.92 39.18 25.87
CA ARG A 428 -6.98 37.72 25.83
C ARG A 428 -8.22 37.24 25.08
N LEU A 429 -9.38 37.86 25.34
CA LEU A 429 -10.63 37.58 24.63
C LEU A 429 -10.49 37.87 23.13
N LEU A 430 -9.86 38.99 22.74
CA LEU A 430 -9.62 39.32 21.35
C LEU A 430 -8.68 38.31 20.67
N ALA A 431 -7.58 37.93 21.33
CA ALA A 431 -6.64 36.96 20.77
C ALA A 431 -7.31 35.59 20.54
N GLN A 432 -8.18 35.17 21.47
CA GLN A 432 -8.95 33.94 21.34
C GLN A 432 -9.95 34.05 20.17
N ALA A 433 -10.73 35.13 20.10
CA ALA A 433 -11.72 35.31 19.02
C ALA A 433 -11.07 35.40 17.62
N GLU A 434 -9.87 35.99 17.49
CA GLU A 434 -9.12 35.99 16.23
C GLU A 434 -8.69 34.59 15.80
N ALA A 435 -8.21 33.78 16.74
CA ALA A 435 -7.86 32.39 16.47
C ALA A 435 -9.11 31.55 16.12
N ASP A 436 -10.19 31.70 16.86
CA ASP A 436 -11.44 30.95 16.68
C ASP A 436 -12.09 31.28 15.31
N ASP A 437 -12.11 32.55 14.87
CA ASP A 437 -12.64 32.92 13.55
C ASP A 437 -11.80 32.32 12.40
N ALA A 438 -10.48 32.35 12.50
CA ALA A 438 -9.61 31.78 11.49
C ALA A 438 -9.76 30.23 11.41
N LEU A 439 -9.83 29.58 12.57
CA LEU A 439 -9.99 28.11 12.66
C LEU A 439 -11.39 27.65 12.25
N ALA A 440 -12.43 28.44 12.50
CA ALA A 440 -13.80 28.12 12.13
C ALA A 440 -13.96 27.97 10.60
N ARG A 441 -13.35 28.86 9.82
CA ARG A 441 -13.35 28.78 8.36
C ARG A 441 -12.71 27.48 7.86
N LEU A 442 -11.53 27.16 8.37
CA LEU A 442 -10.84 25.89 8.05
C LEU A 442 -11.60 24.66 8.57
N GLY A 443 -12.33 24.81 9.68
CA GLY A 443 -13.19 23.77 10.23
C GLY A 443 -14.27 23.29 9.25
N VAL A 444 -14.86 24.21 8.46
CA VAL A 444 -15.83 23.85 7.41
C VAL A 444 -15.14 23.01 6.32
N TRP A 445 -13.94 23.40 5.87
CA TRP A 445 -13.19 22.64 4.87
C TRP A 445 -12.81 21.22 5.38
N ARG A 446 -12.41 21.10 6.65
CA ARG A 446 -12.15 19.79 7.26
C ARG A 446 -13.39 18.92 7.35
N ALA A 447 -14.53 19.51 7.69
CA ALA A 447 -15.79 18.77 7.72
C ALA A 447 -16.22 18.29 6.33
N LEU A 448 -16.01 19.10 5.29
CA LEU A 448 -16.24 18.69 3.90
C LEU A 448 -15.27 17.59 3.44
N LEU A 449 -13.99 17.66 3.84
CA LEU A 449 -13.02 16.60 3.59
C LEU A 449 -13.45 15.29 4.26
N ALA A 450 -13.87 15.34 5.54
CA ALA A 450 -14.39 14.17 6.26
C ALA A 450 -15.63 13.57 5.58
N THR A 451 -16.51 14.41 5.00
CA THR A 451 -17.67 13.97 4.22
C THR A 451 -17.23 13.30 2.93
N ALA A 452 -16.29 13.89 2.19
CA ALA A 452 -15.76 13.33 0.95
C ALA A 452 -15.06 11.98 1.19
N GLN A 453 -14.30 11.87 2.29
CA GLN A 453 -13.68 10.62 2.72
C GLN A 453 -14.71 9.55 3.08
N ALA A 454 -15.75 9.89 3.83
CA ALA A 454 -16.84 8.96 4.18
C ALA A 454 -17.62 8.47 2.94
N HIS A 455 -17.67 9.28 1.89
CA HIS A 455 -18.29 8.92 0.61
C HIS A 455 -17.35 8.16 -0.34
N GLY A 456 -16.03 8.16 -0.06
CA GLY A 456 -15.02 7.48 -0.87
C GLY A 456 -14.66 8.21 -2.16
N ASP A 457 -15.02 9.47 -2.30
CA ASP A 457 -14.74 10.31 -3.48
C ASP A 457 -14.35 11.73 -3.06
N LEU A 458 -13.13 12.12 -3.38
CA LEU A 458 -12.59 13.46 -3.12
C LEU A 458 -12.88 14.46 -4.28
N ALA A 459 -13.40 14.00 -5.42
CA ALA A 459 -13.59 14.88 -6.57
C ALA A 459 -14.57 16.04 -6.30
N PRO A 460 -15.71 15.87 -5.60
CA PRO A 460 -16.60 16.98 -5.25
C PRO A 460 -15.96 18.00 -4.31
N PHE A 461 -15.12 17.52 -3.37
CA PHE A 461 -14.35 18.38 -2.48
C PHE A 461 -13.31 19.20 -3.27
N LEU A 462 -12.53 18.55 -4.13
CA LEU A 462 -11.52 19.21 -4.97
C LEU A 462 -12.13 20.20 -5.96
N ALA A 463 -13.33 19.93 -6.47
CA ALA A 463 -14.05 20.87 -7.34
C ALA A 463 -14.35 22.20 -6.62
N LYS A 464 -14.72 22.13 -5.31
CA LYS A 464 -14.94 23.33 -4.47
C LYS A 464 -13.63 24.09 -4.20
N VAL A 465 -12.53 23.38 -3.98
CA VAL A 465 -11.21 23.99 -3.76
C VAL A 465 -10.68 24.70 -5.02
N ARG A 466 -11.10 24.30 -6.22
CA ARG A 466 -10.70 24.92 -7.49
C ARG A 466 -11.56 26.09 -7.93
N GLN A 467 -12.69 26.31 -7.27
CA GLN A 467 -13.54 27.47 -7.55
C GLN A 467 -12.89 28.73 -6.99
N PRO A 468 -12.78 29.81 -7.79
CA PRO A 468 -12.11 31.05 -7.38
C PRO A 468 -12.88 31.82 -6.31
#